data_270d638a974ff8be2721c2be6f0f263a
#
_entry.id   270d638a974ff8be2721c2be6f0f263a
#
_cell.length_a   1.000
_cell.length_b   1.000
_cell.length_c   1.000
_cell.angle_alpha   90.00
_cell.angle_beta   90.00
_cell.angle_gamma   90.00
#
_symmetry.space_group_name_H-M   'P 1'
#
loop_
_entity.id
_entity.type
_entity.pdbx_description
1 polymer ?
#
loop_
_entity_poly.entity_id
_entity_poly.type
_entity_poly.pdbx_seq_one_letter_code
_entity_poly.pdbx_strand_id
1 'polypeptide(L)'
;AIGFADTDFDPATPCAPCGAGSFSLEGAVTCNVCDIGTYSPVGLNTCVACPAGEIDHDLDPSTPCIACGEGEYSPAGATSCTRCPLGTADLDSNPATPCEGCTAGSYGAPVDCIPCPLGTFDDDMDASTDCVPCGVGTFAPEGGTECFPCPSGFHDNDLDPATPCDGDDSA
;
A
#
# COMPACT_ATOMS: atom_id res chain seq x y z
N ALA A 1 35.59 -9.71 -20.30
CA ALA A 1 34.22 -10.24 -20.40
C ALA A 1 33.28 -9.32 -19.63
N ILE A 2 31.99 -9.30 -20.01
CA ILE A 2 30.93 -8.54 -19.32
C ILE A 2 30.79 -9.09 -17.88
N GLY A 3 30.66 -8.18 -16.88
CA GLY A 3 30.56 -8.55 -15.46
C GLY A 3 31.89 -8.92 -14.80
N PHE A 4 33.00 -8.74 -15.50
CA PHE A 4 34.35 -9.01 -15.03
C PHE A 4 35.24 -7.77 -15.24
N ALA A 5 36.18 -7.55 -14.36
CA ALA A 5 37.17 -6.48 -14.47
C ALA A 5 38.60 -7.01 -14.37
N ASP A 6 39.50 -6.41 -15.13
CA ASP A 6 40.95 -6.63 -15.05
C ASP A 6 41.52 -5.68 -14.00
N THR A 7 41.45 -6.09 -12.72
CA THR A 7 41.79 -5.24 -11.59
C THR A 7 43.29 -5.16 -11.30
N ASP A 8 44.11 -6.04 -11.88
CA ASP A 8 45.56 -6.08 -11.69
C ASP A 8 46.35 -5.55 -12.89
N PHE A 9 45.65 -5.20 -13.99
CA PHE A 9 46.20 -4.72 -15.21
C PHE A 9 47.20 -5.68 -15.86
N ASP A 10 47.13 -6.98 -15.57
CA ASP A 10 47.97 -8.00 -16.16
C ASP A 10 47.19 -8.82 -17.19
N PRO A 11 47.47 -8.68 -18.49
CA PRO A 11 46.78 -9.42 -19.53
C PRO A 11 47.03 -10.94 -19.49
N ALA A 12 47.99 -11.39 -18.67
CA ALA A 12 48.24 -12.81 -18.48
C ALA A 12 47.35 -13.46 -17.41
N THR A 13 46.68 -12.64 -16.59
CA THR A 13 45.73 -13.11 -15.55
C THR A 13 44.27 -13.03 -16.05
N PRO A 14 43.42 -13.98 -15.66
CA PRO A 14 42.00 -13.87 -16.00
C PRO A 14 41.32 -12.76 -15.18
N CYS A 15 40.43 -11.99 -15.85
CA CYS A 15 39.63 -10.95 -15.17
C CYS A 15 38.81 -11.57 -14.01
N ALA A 16 38.70 -10.82 -12.93
CA ALA A 16 37.89 -11.19 -11.78
C ALA A 16 36.41 -10.79 -11.96
N PRO A 17 35.43 -11.61 -11.51
CA PRO A 17 34.04 -11.21 -11.54
C PRO A 17 33.79 -10.05 -10.58
N CYS A 18 32.92 -9.10 -10.96
CA CYS A 18 32.45 -8.09 -10.04
C CYS A 18 31.62 -8.73 -8.91
N GLY A 19 31.84 -8.29 -7.70
CA GLY A 19 31.05 -8.74 -6.54
C GLY A 19 29.58 -8.30 -6.65
N ALA A 20 28.73 -8.89 -5.81
CA ALA A 20 27.36 -8.44 -5.67
C ALA A 20 27.32 -6.92 -5.37
N GLY A 21 26.30 -6.23 -5.85
CA GLY A 21 26.18 -4.78 -5.74
C GLY A 21 27.03 -3.98 -6.69
N SER A 22 27.74 -4.65 -7.62
CA SER A 22 28.57 -3.98 -8.61
C SER A 22 28.48 -4.64 -9.98
N PHE A 23 28.81 -3.88 -11.02
CA PHE A 23 28.75 -4.33 -12.42
C PHE A 23 29.96 -3.83 -13.20
N SER A 24 30.18 -4.43 -14.35
CA SER A 24 31.16 -3.92 -15.31
C SER A 24 30.74 -4.18 -16.76
N LEU A 25 31.17 -3.28 -17.64
CA LEU A 25 31.05 -3.45 -19.08
C LEU A 25 32.26 -4.23 -19.62
N GLU A 26 32.18 -4.64 -20.87
CA GLU A 26 33.26 -5.34 -21.52
C GLU A 26 34.54 -4.48 -21.59
N GLY A 27 35.68 -5.07 -21.24
CA GLY A 27 36.96 -4.38 -21.21
C GLY A 27 37.18 -3.50 -19.98
N ALA A 28 36.34 -3.61 -18.97
CA ALA A 28 36.50 -2.81 -17.74
C ALA A 28 37.72 -3.25 -16.94
N VAL A 29 38.36 -2.27 -16.31
CA VAL A 29 39.47 -2.47 -15.36
C VAL A 29 39.02 -2.27 -13.91
N THR A 30 37.78 -1.83 -13.70
CA THR A 30 37.17 -1.64 -12.38
C THR A 30 35.69 -2.06 -12.43
N CYS A 31 35.14 -2.48 -11.30
CA CYS A 31 33.70 -2.66 -11.12
C CYS A 31 33.08 -1.35 -10.64
N ASN A 32 31.91 -0.99 -11.17
CA ASN A 32 31.11 0.16 -10.75
C ASN A 32 30.09 -0.31 -9.71
N VAL A 33 29.94 0.43 -8.62
CA VAL A 33 28.93 0.14 -7.59
C VAL A 33 27.57 0.61 -8.08
N CYS A 34 26.54 -0.15 -7.79
CA CYS A 34 25.16 0.20 -8.09
C CYS A 34 24.66 1.32 -7.17
N ASP A 35 23.74 2.12 -7.68
CA ASP A 35 23.06 3.14 -6.88
C ASP A 35 22.03 2.49 -5.93
N ILE A 36 21.69 3.20 -4.86
CA ILE A 36 20.62 2.80 -3.94
C ILE A 36 19.29 2.62 -4.68
N GLY A 37 18.46 1.70 -4.20
CA GLY A 37 17.23 1.31 -4.89
C GLY A 37 17.45 0.37 -6.08
N THR A 38 18.71 -0.09 -6.27
CA THR A 38 19.07 -1.07 -7.30
C THR A 38 19.94 -2.17 -6.69
N TYR A 39 19.95 -3.34 -7.29
CA TYR A 39 20.80 -4.45 -6.86
C TYR A 39 21.49 -5.11 -8.05
N SER A 40 22.58 -5.83 -7.79
CA SER A 40 23.26 -6.60 -8.80
C SER A 40 23.78 -7.92 -8.22
N PRO A 41 23.29 -9.08 -8.68
CA PRO A 41 23.97 -10.35 -8.44
C PRO A 41 25.39 -10.37 -9.00
N VAL A 42 26.21 -11.29 -8.47
CA VAL A 42 27.60 -11.45 -8.92
C VAL A 42 27.71 -11.67 -10.43
N GLY A 43 28.61 -10.94 -11.09
CA GLY A 43 28.96 -11.15 -12.51
C GLY A 43 27.99 -10.55 -13.51
N LEU A 44 27.12 -9.62 -13.11
CA LEU A 44 26.25 -8.90 -14.03
C LEU A 44 26.95 -7.66 -14.63
N ASN A 45 26.38 -7.18 -15.71
CA ASN A 45 26.84 -6.01 -16.47
C ASN A 45 26.02 -4.75 -16.23
N THR A 46 25.02 -4.83 -15.36
CA THR A 46 24.11 -3.74 -15.06
C THR A 46 23.49 -3.91 -13.68
N CYS A 47 23.07 -2.80 -13.10
CA CYS A 47 22.25 -2.79 -11.91
C CYS A 47 20.77 -2.93 -12.31
N VAL A 48 20.00 -3.63 -11.49
CA VAL A 48 18.56 -3.83 -11.67
C VAL A 48 17.84 -3.03 -10.59
N ALA A 49 16.95 -2.14 -10.98
CA ALA A 49 16.10 -1.44 -10.02
C ALA A 49 15.20 -2.41 -9.27
N CYS A 50 14.98 -2.20 -7.99
CA CYS A 50 13.95 -2.92 -7.26
C CYS A 50 12.62 -2.76 -8.02
N PRO A 51 11.90 -3.84 -8.31
CA PRO A 51 10.60 -3.73 -8.96
C PRO A 51 9.60 -2.98 -8.07
N ALA A 52 8.53 -2.45 -8.68
CA ALA A 52 7.43 -1.88 -7.90
C ALA A 52 6.90 -2.93 -6.92
N GLY A 53 6.55 -2.52 -5.70
CA GLY A 53 6.16 -3.41 -4.61
C GLY A 53 7.31 -3.96 -3.78
N GLU A 54 8.55 -3.71 -4.19
CA GLU A 54 9.75 -4.11 -3.45
C GLU A 54 10.64 -2.89 -3.18
N ILE A 55 11.50 -3.01 -2.18
CA ILE A 55 12.39 -1.93 -1.75
C ILE A 55 13.80 -2.45 -1.48
N ASP A 56 14.77 -1.56 -1.64
CA ASP A 56 16.12 -1.72 -1.11
C ASP A 56 16.13 -1.22 0.34
N HIS A 57 15.88 -2.13 1.29
CA HIS A 57 15.60 -1.80 2.69
C HIS A 57 16.83 -1.42 3.50
N ASP A 58 17.99 -1.91 3.11
CA ASP A 58 19.26 -1.71 3.82
C ASP A 58 20.25 -0.79 3.08
N LEU A 59 19.84 -0.29 1.90
CA LEU A 59 20.63 0.57 1.02
C LEU A 59 21.92 -0.11 0.55
N ASP A 60 21.94 -1.45 0.53
CA ASP A 60 23.07 -2.27 0.10
C ASP A 60 22.74 -2.96 -1.24
N PRO A 61 23.31 -2.50 -2.35
CA PRO A 61 23.02 -3.07 -3.67
C PRO A 61 23.52 -4.52 -3.84
N SER A 62 24.23 -5.06 -2.84
CA SER A 62 24.65 -6.47 -2.83
C SER A 62 23.56 -7.43 -2.34
N THR A 63 22.51 -6.90 -1.71
CA THR A 63 21.36 -7.66 -1.22
C THR A 63 20.16 -7.56 -2.15
N PRO A 64 19.29 -8.58 -2.22
CA PRO A 64 18.07 -8.50 -3.01
C PRO A 64 17.04 -7.57 -2.36
N CYS A 65 16.17 -7.00 -3.18
CA CYS A 65 15.03 -6.21 -2.72
C CYS A 65 14.05 -7.07 -1.92
N ILE A 66 13.33 -6.46 -0.98
CA ILE A 66 12.29 -7.11 -0.18
C ILE A 66 10.93 -6.51 -0.49
N ALA A 67 9.88 -7.35 -0.46
CA ALA A 67 8.50 -6.92 -0.70
C ALA A 67 7.97 -6.03 0.43
N CYS A 68 7.13 -5.05 0.08
CA CYS A 68 6.33 -4.30 1.03
C CYS A 68 5.27 -5.19 1.72
N GLY A 69 4.83 -4.77 2.90
CA GLY A 69 3.76 -5.42 3.65
C GLY A 69 2.36 -5.06 3.13
N GLU A 70 1.36 -5.74 3.69
CA GLU A 70 -0.05 -5.43 3.41
C GLU A 70 -0.38 -3.97 3.76
N GLY A 71 -1.16 -3.31 2.91
CA GLY A 71 -1.51 -1.91 3.06
C GLY A 71 -0.37 -0.93 2.82
N GLU A 72 0.68 -1.38 2.14
CA GLU A 72 1.83 -0.57 1.73
C GLU A 72 2.16 -0.82 0.26
N TYR A 73 2.69 0.17 -0.41
CA TYR A 73 3.13 0.08 -1.80
C TYR A 73 4.47 0.79 -2.01
N SER A 74 5.12 0.49 -3.12
CA SER A 74 6.32 1.21 -3.55
C SER A 74 6.44 1.30 -5.06
N PRO A 75 6.95 2.43 -5.61
CA PRO A 75 7.37 2.50 -7.00
C PRO A 75 8.68 1.73 -7.21
N ALA A 76 9.01 1.43 -8.47
CA ALA A 76 10.30 0.82 -8.81
C ALA A 76 11.48 1.69 -8.35
N GLY A 77 12.52 1.06 -7.82
CA GLY A 77 13.72 1.72 -7.31
C GLY A 77 13.54 2.38 -5.93
N ALA A 78 12.49 2.06 -5.22
CA ALA A 78 12.23 2.61 -3.90
C ALA A 78 13.15 2.02 -2.82
N THR A 79 13.38 2.82 -1.76
CA THR A 79 14.15 2.44 -0.57
C THR A 79 13.27 2.33 0.68
N SER A 80 11.98 2.64 0.55
CA SER A 80 11.00 2.51 1.63
C SER A 80 9.61 2.25 1.06
N CYS A 81 8.81 1.48 1.79
CA CYS A 81 7.40 1.31 1.48
C CYS A 81 6.60 2.52 1.95
N THR A 82 5.55 2.84 1.20
CA THR A 82 4.61 3.90 1.51
C THR A 82 3.31 3.27 1.97
N ARG A 83 2.86 3.61 3.18
CA ARG A 83 1.58 3.14 3.70
C ARG A 83 0.41 3.81 2.98
N CYS A 84 -0.68 3.08 2.77
CA CYS A 84 -1.91 3.65 2.24
C CYS A 84 -2.36 4.84 3.09
N PRO A 85 -2.60 6.01 2.47
CA PRO A 85 -3.17 7.17 3.17
C PRO A 85 -4.58 6.90 3.66
N LEU A 86 -5.04 7.68 4.64
CA LEU A 86 -6.43 7.63 5.09
C LEU A 86 -7.39 7.83 3.90
N GLY A 87 -8.51 7.14 3.91
CA GLY A 87 -9.48 7.17 2.82
C GLY A 87 -9.11 6.30 1.63
N THR A 88 -8.00 5.58 1.70
CA THR A 88 -7.57 4.63 0.65
C THR A 88 -7.23 3.27 1.25
N ALA A 89 -7.25 2.23 0.44
CA ALA A 89 -6.88 0.88 0.83
C ALA A 89 -6.17 0.13 -0.30
N ASP A 90 -5.43 -0.90 0.07
CA ASP A 90 -4.80 -1.85 -0.86
C ASP A 90 -5.81 -2.97 -1.18
N LEU A 91 -6.74 -2.67 -2.09
CA LEU A 91 -7.87 -3.56 -2.39
C LEU A 91 -7.48 -4.77 -3.26
N ASP A 92 -6.39 -4.68 -3.98
CA ASP A 92 -5.90 -5.77 -4.84
C ASP A 92 -4.79 -6.60 -4.20
N SER A 93 -4.37 -6.23 -2.96
CA SER A 93 -3.27 -6.86 -2.23
C SER A 93 -1.97 -6.93 -3.05
N ASN A 94 -1.74 -5.91 -3.88
CA ASN A 94 -0.60 -5.83 -4.76
C ASN A 94 0.28 -4.61 -4.43
N PRO A 95 1.39 -4.77 -3.72
CA PRO A 95 2.24 -3.65 -3.31
C PRO A 95 2.91 -2.92 -4.49
N ALA A 96 2.77 -3.42 -5.73
CA ALA A 96 3.27 -2.76 -6.93
C ALA A 96 2.31 -1.67 -7.47
N THR A 97 1.08 -1.61 -6.97
CA THR A 97 0.06 -0.64 -7.34
C THR A 97 -0.20 0.35 -6.21
N PRO A 98 -0.52 1.62 -6.51
CA PRO A 98 -0.94 2.58 -5.49
C PRO A 98 -2.29 2.17 -4.88
N CYS A 99 -2.50 2.54 -3.60
CA CYS A 99 -3.77 2.30 -2.93
C CYS A 99 -4.94 3.00 -3.63
N GLU A 100 -6.10 2.36 -3.62
CA GLU A 100 -7.33 2.86 -4.23
C GLU A 100 -8.18 3.64 -3.22
N GLY A 101 -8.91 4.68 -3.69
CA GLY A 101 -9.82 5.45 -2.85
C GLY A 101 -11.05 4.66 -2.45
N CYS A 102 -11.41 4.71 -1.17
CA CYS A 102 -12.66 4.14 -0.69
C CYS A 102 -13.86 4.96 -1.18
N THR A 103 -15.01 4.32 -1.30
CA THR A 103 -16.25 4.98 -1.72
C THR A 103 -16.95 5.64 -0.52
N ALA A 104 -17.78 6.66 -0.80
CA ALA A 104 -18.65 7.26 0.21
C ALA A 104 -19.47 6.20 0.96
N GLY A 105 -19.71 6.42 2.24
CA GLY A 105 -20.33 5.45 3.14
C GLY A 105 -19.36 4.42 3.72
N SER A 106 -18.05 4.62 3.51
CA SER A 106 -16.99 3.82 4.12
C SER A 106 -15.82 4.69 4.53
N TYR A 107 -15.01 4.19 5.46
CA TYR A 107 -13.73 4.80 5.81
C TYR A 107 -12.57 3.87 5.47
N GLY A 108 -11.44 4.46 5.09
CA GLY A 108 -10.26 3.72 4.64
C GLY A 108 -9.37 3.26 5.80
N ALA A 109 -9.17 1.95 5.90
CA ALA A 109 -8.05 1.37 6.63
C ALA A 109 -7.00 0.90 5.61
N PRO A 110 -5.71 0.78 5.98
CA PRO A 110 -4.66 0.54 4.98
C PRO A 110 -4.85 -0.68 4.08
N VAL A 111 -5.57 -1.69 4.56
CA VAL A 111 -5.77 -2.97 3.86
C VAL A 111 -7.15 -3.07 3.22
N ASP A 112 -8.15 -2.33 3.74
CA ASP A 112 -9.55 -2.48 3.31
C ASP A 112 -10.32 -1.16 3.46
N CYS A 113 -11.46 -1.07 2.76
CA CYS A 113 -12.45 -0.04 2.96
C CYS A 113 -13.54 -0.59 3.88
N ILE A 114 -13.72 0.02 5.04
CA ILE A 114 -14.67 -0.46 6.05
C ILE A 114 -15.96 0.35 5.91
N PRO A 115 -17.12 -0.30 5.61
CA PRO A 115 -18.37 0.42 5.55
C PRO A 115 -18.73 1.03 6.90
N CYS A 116 -19.40 2.18 6.88
CA CYS A 116 -19.95 2.77 8.10
C CYS A 116 -20.84 1.76 8.84
N PRO A 117 -20.62 1.52 10.13
CA PRO A 117 -21.48 0.63 10.90
C PRO A 117 -22.94 1.09 10.93
N LEU A 118 -23.87 0.15 11.18
CA LEU A 118 -25.27 0.49 11.41
C LEU A 118 -25.40 1.64 12.41
N GLY A 119 -26.30 2.57 12.15
CA GLY A 119 -26.52 3.74 12.99
C GLY A 119 -25.50 4.85 12.86
N THR A 120 -24.53 4.69 11.98
CA THR A 120 -23.56 5.72 11.62
C THR A 120 -23.59 6.00 10.13
N PHE A 121 -23.15 7.17 9.72
CA PHE A 121 -23.13 7.58 8.33
C PHE A 121 -21.89 8.43 8.03
N ASP A 122 -21.53 8.48 6.78
CA ASP A 122 -20.46 9.33 6.24
C ASP A 122 -21.08 10.69 5.90
N ASP A 123 -20.88 11.68 6.77
CA ASP A 123 -21.56 12.99 6.70
C ASP A 123 -20.94 13.96 5.69
N ASP A 124 -19.68 13.75 5.33
CA ASP A 124 -18.95 14.62 4.39
C ASP A 124 -18.57 13.93 3.08
N MET A 125 -18.88 12.63 2.93
CA MET A 125 -18.52 11.78 1.78
C MET A 125 -16.99 11.68 1.58
N ASP A 126 -16.24 11.82 2.66
CA ASP A 126 -14.78 11.72 2.67
C ASP A 126 -14.33 10.48 3.47
N ALA A 127 -13.98 9.43 2.77
CA ALA A 127 -13.53 8.18 3.38
C ALA A 127 -12.26 8.30 4.24
N SER A 128 -11.61 9.48 4.31
CA SER A 128 -10.49 9.75 5.21
C SER A 128 -10.93 10.14 6.62
N THR A 129 -12.23 10.36 6.84
CA THR A 129 -12.85 10.69 8.11
C THR A 129 -13.66 9.52 8.67
N ASP A 130 -13.87 9.51 9.98
CA ASP A 130 -14.67 8.50 10.65
C ASP A 130 -16.17 8.76 10.45
N CYS A 131 -16.97 7.68 10.38
CA CYS A 131 -18.42 7.79 10.31
C CYS A 131 -19.02 8.41 11.58
N VAL A 132 -20.04 9.24 11.43
CA VAL A 132 -20.71 9.98 12.49
C VAL A 132 -22.00 9.26 12.92
N PRO A 133 -22.31 9.15 14.23
CA PRO A 133 -23.54 8.52 14.67
C PRO A 133 -24.77 9.36 14.31
N CYS A 134 -25.86 8.69 13.93
CA CYS A 134 -27.14 9.31 13.71
C CYS A 134 -27.72 9.87 15.03
N GLY A 135 -28.59 10.88 14.91
CA GLY A 135 -29.35 11.43 16.04
C GLY A 135 -30.53 10.54 16.43
N VAL A 136 -31.03 10.74 17.65
CA VAL A 136 -32.24 10.05 18.17
C VAL A 136 -33.43 10.20 17.22
N GLY A 137 -34.14 9.12 16.96
CA GLY A 137 -35.29 9.07 16.04
C GLY A 137 -34.92 8.98 14.57
N THR A 138 -33.64 8.72 14.30
CA THR A 138 -33.12 8.46 12.94
C THR A 138 -32.23 7.21 12.95
N PHE A 139 -32.11 6.53 11.82
CA PHE A 139 -31.27 5.36 11.64
C PHE A 139 -30.48 5.45 10.34
N ALA A 140 -29.37 4.73 10.27
CA ALA A 140 -28.63 4.54 9.04
C ALA A 140 -28.30 3.06 8.81
N PRO A 141 -28.45 2.57 7.56
CA PRO A 141 -27.99 1.24 7.20
C PRO A 141 -26.45 1.18 7.18
N GLU A 142 -25.91 -0.02 7.16
CA GLU A 142 -24.46 -0.22 6.93
C GLU A 142 -24.04 0.44 5.61
N GLY A 143 -22.95 1.18 5.64
CA GLY A 143 -22.50 1.95 4.48
C GLY A 143 -23.34 3.21 4.18
N GLY A 144 -24.12 3.68 5.16
CA GLY A 144 -24.97 4.85 5.00
C GLY A 144 -24.18 6.14 4.75
N THR A 145 -24.73 7.03 3.92
CA THR A 145 -24.24 8.40 3.68
C THR A 145 -25.21 9.45 4.21
N GLU A 146 -26.32 9.02 4.81
CA GLU A 146 -27.30 9.90 5.45
C GLU A 146 -28.09 9.13 6.52
N CYS A 147 -28.63 9.87 7.50
CA CYS A 147 -29.57 9.32 8.47
C CYS A 147 -31.00 9.52 8.00
N PHE A 148 -31.81 8.48 8.10
CA PHE A 148 -33.22 8.49 7.72
C PHE A 148 -34.10 8.64 8.96
N PRO A 149 -35.12 9.52 8.95
CA PRO A 149 -36.09 9.58 10.04
C PRO A 149 -36.94 8.31 10.05
N CYS A 150 -37.41 7.92 11.22
CA CYS A 150 -38.36 6.82 11.35
C CYS A 150 -39.61 7.07 10.48
N PRO A 151 -40.07 6.09 9.70
CA PRO A 151 -41.30 6.22 8.91
C PRO A 151 -42.53 6.52 9.79
N SER A 152 -43.59 7.09 9.20
CA SER A 152 -44.85 7.35 9.93
C SER A 152 -45.43 6.06 10.50
N GLY A 153 -45.68 6.03 11.83
CA GLY A 153 -46.16 4.86 12.56
C GLY A 153 -45.07 3.95 13.09
N PHE A 154 -43.81 4.37 12.93
CA PHE A 154 -42.65 3.68 13.51
C PHE A 154 -41.91 4.64 14.47
N HIS A 155 -41.38 4.09 15.54
CA HIS A 155 -40.67 4.83 16.58
C HIS A 155 -39.32 4.18 16.87
N ASP A 156 -38.38 4.99 17.26
CA ASP A 156 -37.11 4.55 17.85
C ASP A 156 -37.32 4.37 19.36
N ASN A 157 -37.78 3.17 19.75
CA ASN A 157 -38.16 2.89 21.12
C ASN A 157 -36.97 2.65 22.05
N ASP A 158 -35.86 2.17 21.50
CA ASP A 158 -34.64 1.88 22.25
C ASP A 158 -33.61 3.02 22.19
N LEU A 159 -33.89 4.06 21.39
CA LEU A 159 -33.02 5.21 21.15
C LEU A 159 -31.62 4.80 20.59
N ASP A 160 -31.60 3.66 19.88
CA ASP A 160 -30.40 3.11 19.25
C ASP A 160 -30.47 3.28 17.73
N PRO A 161 -29.72 4.22 17.14
CA PRO A 161 -29.74 4.45 15.69
C PRO A 161 -29.17 3.28 14.87
N ALA A 162 -28.56 2.26 15.53
CA ALA A 162 -28.10 1.05 14.87
C ALA A 162 -29.24 0.04 14.62
N THR A 163 -30.39 0.21 15.28
CA THR A 163 -31.57 -0.63 15.07
C THR A 163 -32.58 0.06 14.14
N PRO A 164 -33.31 -0.70 13.29
CA PRO A 164 -34.41 -0.15 12.53
C PRO A 164 -35.51 0.34 13.45
N CYS A 165 -36.23 1.39 13.05
CA CYS A 165 -37.38 1.87 13.81
C CYS A 165 -38.45 0.78 13.98
N ASP A 166 -38.96 0.63 15.20
CA ASP A 166 -39.99 -0.34 15.53
C ASP A 166 -41.37 0.13 15.11
N GLY A 167 -42.20 -0.80 14.61
CA GLY A 167 -43.63 -0.53 14.37
C GLY A 167 -44.38 -0.32 15.69
N ASP A 168 -45.43 0.48 15.64
CA ASP A 168 -46.31 0.70 16.77
C ASP A 168 -47.06 -0.61 17.13
N ASP A 169 -46.58 -1.32 18.17
CA ASP A 169 -47.24 -2.51 18.72
C ASP A 169 -48.52 -2.16 19.47
N SER A 170 -49.23 -1.13 19.09
CA SER A 170 -50.52 -0.75 19.63
C SER A 170 -51.63 -1.59 18.99
N ALA A 171 -51.80 -2.84 19.45
CA ALA A 171 -53.02 -3.64 19.27
C ALA A 171 -53.54 -4.15 20.60
#